data_3548de24f72cf46f00b663bc4354019e
#
_entry.id   3548de24f72cf46f00b663bc4354019e
#
_cell.length_a   1.000
_cell.length_b   1.000
_cell.length_c   1.000
_cell.angle_alpha   90.00
_cell.angle_beta   90.00
_cell.angle_gamma   90.00
#
_symmetry.space_group_name_H-M   'P 1'
#
loop_
_entity.id
_entity.type
_entity.pdbx_description
1 polymer ?
#
loop_
_entity_poly.entity_id
_entity_poly.type
_entity_poly.pdbx_seq_one_letter_code
_entity_poly.pdbx_strand_id
1 'polypeptide(L)'
;MGSKPHTRIPASLMLITRITLVLSCICLTSSLDGRPLAAAGIVVTGDKAINIYTSSQTGSIIVKLLPNMPKGKEACAKAPLEAYNRTLTTLLTPLGDSIRRIQGSVSTSGGRRQKRFIGAVIGSVALGVATSAQITAAAALIQANQNAANILRLKESIAATNEAVHEVTDGLSQLAVAVGKMQQFVNDQFNNTARELDCIKITQQVGIELNLYLTELTTVFGPQITSPALTQLTIQALYNLAGGNMDYLLTKLGIGNNHLSSLIGSGLITGNPILYDSQTQLLGIQVNLPSVGNLNNMRATYLETLSVSTTKGFASALVPKVVTQVGSVIEELDTSYCIESDLDLYCTRIVTFPMSPGIYSCLSGNTSACMYSKTEGALNTPYMTLKGSVIANCKITTCRCTDPPGIISQNYGEAVSLIDRHSCNVLSLDGVTLRLSGEFDATYQKNISILDSQVIVTGNLDISTELGNVNNSISNALDKLAESNSKLDKVNVKLTSTSALITYIVLTIISLVFGALSLVLACYLMYKQKAQQKTLLWLGNNTLDQMRATTRT
;
A
#
# COMPACT_ATOMS: atom_id res chain seq x y z
N MET A 1 7.93 78.03 25.80
CA MET A 1 6.84 77.93 24.81
C MET A 1 7.51 77.82 23.44
N GLY A 2 7.59 76.56 22.91
CA GLY A 2 8.19 76.27 21.61
C GLY A 2 7.35 75.18 20.93
N SER A 3 6.56 75.61 19.95
CA SER A 3 5.69 74.72 19.14
C SER A 3 6.51 73.96 18.13
N LYS A 4 6.34 72.59 18.13
CA LYS A 4 6.89 71.73 17.10
C LYS A 4 6.01 71.80 15.84
N PRO A 5 6.57 71.88 14.64
CA PRO A 5 5.80 71.81 13.41
C PRO A 5 5.40 70.35 13.10
N HIS A 6 4.12 70.08 12.95
CA HIS A 6 3.58 68.83 12.39
C HIS A 6 3.79 68.84 10.87
N THR A 7 4.73 68.04 10.37
CA THR A 7 4.86 67.74 8.94
C THR A 7 3.77 66.75 8.52
N ARG A 8 2.76 67.25 7.81
CA ARG A 8 1.75 66.45 7.13
C ARG A 8 2.39 65.77 5.88
N ILE A 9 2.52 64.49 5.89
CA ILE A 9 2.88 63.69 4.71
C ILE A 9 1.74 63.82 3.69
N PRO A 10 2.00 64.20 2.42
CA PRO A 10 0.94 64.34 1.43
C PRO A 10 0.30 62.98 1.10
N ALA A 11 -1.04 62.98 1.04
CA ALA A 11 -1.86 61.76 0.80
C ALA A 11 -1.51 61.02 -0.51
N SER A 12 -0.91 61.69 -1.47
CA SER A 12 -0.42 61.10 -2.71
C SER A 12 0.75 60.13 -2.51
N LEU A 13 1.62 60.36 -1.52
CA LEU A 13 2.75 59.46 -1.23
C LEU A 13 2.28 58.14 -0.56
N MET A 14 1.21 58.22 0.25
CA MET A 14 0.59 57.02 0.86
C MET A 14 -0.16 56.16 -0.15
N LEU A 15 -0.69 56.75 -1.21
CA LEU A 15 -1.39 56.01 -2.27
C LEU A 15 -0.40 55.24 -3.15
N ILE A 16 0.74 55.84 -3.48
CA ILE A 16 1.80 55.22 -4.29
C ILE A 16 2.46 54.06 -3.54
N THR A 17 2.72 54.19 -2.23
CA THR A 17 3.28 53.10 -1.41
C THR A 17 2.29 51.96 -1.21
N ARG A 18 0.98 52.20 -1.15
CA ARG A 18 -0.02 51.12 -1.11
C ARG A 18 -0.17 50.42 -2.45
N ILE A 19 -0.09 51.12 -3.58
CA ILE A 19 -0.14 50.53 -4.92
C ILE A 19 1.12 49.69 -5.18
N THR A 20 2.30 50.14 -4.80
CA THR A 20 3.53 49.37 -4.92
C THR A 20 3.54 48.15 -3.99
N LEU A 21 2.95 48.22 -2.78
CA LEU A 21 2.85 47.09 -1.86
C LEU A 21 1.81 46.05 -2.36
N VAL A 22 0.74 46.48 -3.02
CA VAL A 22 -0.25 45.57 -3.60
C VAL A 22 0.27 44.91 -4.89
N LEU A 23 1.10 45.62 -5.69
CA LEU A 23 1.74 45.02 -6.86
C LEU A 23 2.87 44.03 -6.48
N SER A 24 3.50 44.18 -5.33
CA SER A 24 4.55 43.26 -4.87
C SER A 24 4.01 41.99 -4.18
N CYS A 25 2.71 41.95 -3.85
CA CYS A 25 2.06 40.79 -3.26
C CYS A 25 1.35 39.89 -4.28
N ILE A 26 1.38 40.19 -5.57
CA ILE A 26 1.05 39.21 -6.60
C ILE A 26 2.32 38.37 -6.86
N CYS A 27 2.71 37.55 -5.88
CA CYS A 27 3.49 36.36 -6.15
C CYS A 27 2.60 35.45 -7.01
N LEU A 28 2.61 35.70 -8.31
CA LEU A 28 2.15 34.77 -9.31
C LEU A 28 2.93 33.47 -9.06
N THR A 29 2.27 32.47 -8.53
CA THR A 29 2.70 31.10 -8.65
C THR A 29 2.65 30.79 -10.15
N SER A 30 3.73 31.10 -10.85
CA SER A 30 3.83 30.82 -12.27
C SER A 30 3.97 29.31 -12.41
N SER A 31 2.87 28.65 -12.71
CA SER A 31 2.94 27.31 -13.30
C SER A 31 3.52 27.41 -14.71
N LEU A 32 4.27 26.39 -15.12
CA LEU A 32 4.80 26.30 -16.48
C LEU A 32 3.66 26.53 -17.50
N ASP A 33 3.80 27.52 -18.38
CA ASP A 33 2.77 27.79 -19.38
C ASP A 33 2.92 26.80 -20.56
N GLY A 34 2.10 25.77 -20.56
CA GLY A 34 2.09 24.75 -21.63
C GLY A 34 1.46 25.22 -22.94
N ARG A 35 0.83 26.40 -23.00
CA ARG A 35 0.11 26.88 -24.20
C ARG A 35 1.02 27.12 -25.39
N PRO A 36 2.18 27.78 -25.28
CA PRO A 36 3.09 27.90 -26.41
C PRO A 36 3.74 26.59 -26.82
N LEU A 37 3.84 25.61 -25.89
CA LEU A 37 4.52 24.34 -26.11
C LEU A 37 3.67 23.32 -26.87
N ALA A 38 2.33 23.47 -26.82
CA ALA A 38 1.40 22.52 -27.43
C ALA A 38 1.63 22.32 -28.93
N ALA A 39 1.82 23.41 -29.68
CA ALA A 39 2.11 23.35 -31.12
C ALA A 39 3.52 22.82 -31.43
N ALA A 40 4.43 22.83 -30.45
CA ALA A 40 5.75 22.19 -30.54
C ALA A 40 5.70 20.69 -30.20
N GLY A 41 4.51 20.14 -29.97
CA GLY A 41 4.34 18.74 -29.61
C GLY A 41 4.71 18.39 -28.16
N ILE A 42 4.79 19.39 -27.28
CA ILE A 42 5.03 19.20 -25.85
C ILE A 42 3.75 19.56 -25.10
N VAL A 43 3.18 18.60 -24.40
CA VAL A 43 1.89 18.73 -23.74
C VAL A 43 2.06 18.65 -22.23
N VAL A 44 1.56 19.65 -21.51
CA VAL A 44 1.44 19.61 -20.04
C VAL A 44 0.20 18.80 -19.70
N THR A 45 0.40 17.60 -19.15
CA THR A 45 -0.68 16.65 -18.85
C THR A 45 -1.23 16.82 -17.43
N GLY A 46 -0.45 17.35 -16.51
CA GLY A 46 -0.88 17.59 -15.14
C GLY A 46 0.12 18.35 -14.30
N ASP A 47 -0.40 18.93 -13.22
CA ASP A 47 0.38 19.58 -12.17
C ASP A 47 0.00 18.97 -10.83
N LYS A 48 1.00 18.50 -10.06
CA LYS A 48 0.81 17.96 -8.72
C LYS A 48 1.57 18.80 -7.68
N ALA A 49 0.99 18.96 -6.50
CA ALA A 49 1.69 19.58 -5.39
C ALA A 49 2.76 18.62 -4.86
N ILE A 50 3.96 19.13 -4.60
CA ILE A 50 5.04 18.33 -4.02
C ILE A 50 4.98 18.45 -2.51
N ASN A 51 4.88 17.33 -1.84
CA ASN A 51 4.88 17.21 -0.39
C ASN A 51 6.06 16.34 0.05
N ILE A 52 6.76 16.77 1.10
CA ILE A 52 7.77 15.91 1.74
C ILE A 52 7.09 15.14 2.87
N TYR A 53 7.30 13.85 2.89
CA TYR A 53 6.90 13.04 4.04
C TYR A 53 8.11 12.47 4.76
N THR A 54 8.05 12.52 6.08
CA THR A 54 9.07 11.98 6.97
C THR A 54 8.49 10.84 7.80
N SER A 55 9.31 10.31 8.70
CA SER A 55 8.93 9.21 9.58
C SER A 55 7.56 9.40 10.22
N SER A 56 6.81 8.32 10.24
CA SER A 56 5.43 8.25 10.67
C SER A 56 5.22 8.60 12.15
N GLN A 57 4.21 9.38 12.42
CA GLN A 57 3.53 9.34 13.71
C GLN A 57 2.78 8.00 13.81
N THR A 58 2.74 7.44 15.00
CA THR A 58 2.01 6.19 15.24
C THR A 58 0.80 6.46 16.13
N GLY A 59 -0.34 5.92 15.74
CA GLY A 59 -1.55 5.85 16.57
C GLY A 59 -1.96 4.39 16.76
N SER A 60 -2.93 4.14 17.62
CA SER A 60 -3.47 2.79 17.82
C SER A 60 -4.98 2.78 17.57
N ILE A 61 -5.42 1.82 16.79
CA ILE A 61 -6.83 1.49 16.60
C ILE A 61 -7.10 0.19 17.34
N ILE A 62 -8.13 0.17 18.16
CA ILE A 62 -8.58 -1.02 18.85
C ILE A 62 -9.92 -1.42 18.25
N VAL A 63 -9.94 -2.52 17.50
CA VAL A 63 -11.15 -3.01 16.85
C VAL A 63 -11.87 -3.97 17.79
N LYS A 64 -13.09 -3.60 18.18
CA LYS A 64 -14.00 -4.44 18.92
C LYS A 64 -14.76 -5.33 17.92
N LEU A 65 -14.40 -6.60 17.90
CA LEU A 65 -14.91 -7.55 16.93
C LEU A 65 -16.28 -8.15 17.36
N LEU A 66 -16.55 -8.22 18.67
CA LEU A 66 -17.80 -8.75 19.21
C LEU A 66 -18.66 -7.60 19.74
N PRO A 67 -19.90 -7.40 19.24
CA PRO A 67 -20.77 -6.35 19.73
C PRO A 67 -21.46 -6.75 21.04
N ASN A 68 -21.79 -5.75 21.86
CA ASN A 68 -22.67 -5.93 22.99
C ASN A 68 -24.14 -5.75 22.55
N MET A 69 -24.99 -6.59 23.08
CA MET A 69 -26.45 -6.48 22.84
C MET A 69 -27.07 -5.54 23.88
N PRO A 70 -28.12 -4.80 23.50
CA PRO A 70 -28.91 -3.99 24.45
C PRO A 70 -29.52 -4.86 25.54
N LYS A 71 -29.67 -4.27 26.74
CA LYS A 71 -30.25 -4.94 27.89
C LYS A 71 -31.65 -5.48 27.58
N GLY A 72 -31.89 -6.73 27.91
CA GLY A 72 -33.17 -7.43 27.68
C GLY A 72 -33.35 -8.04 26.28
N LYS A 73 -32.38 -7.87 25.38
CA LYS A 73 -32.39 -8.49 24.03
C LYS A 73 -31.23 -9.48 23.81
N GLU A 74 -30.42 -9.72 24.83
CA GLU A 74 -29.26 -10.60 24.76
C GLU A 74 -29.63 -12.04 24.37
N ALA A 75 -30.80 -12.52 24.84
CA ALA A 75 -31.28 -13.85 24.55
C ALA A 75 -31.58 -14.06 23.04
N CYS A 76 -32.07 -13.03 22.36
CA CYS A 76 -32.44 -13.09 20.95
C CYS A 76 -31.24 -13.33 20.01
N ALA A 77 -30.08 -12.76 20.33
CA ALA A 77 -28.89 -12.87 19.47
C ALA A 77 -27.85 -13.87 20.01
N LYS A 78 -28.15 -14.57 21.10
CA LYS A 78 -27.17 -15.43 21.79
C LYS A 78 -26.58 -16.49 20.86
N ALA A 79 -27.40 -17.25 20.14
CA ALA A 79 -26.93 -18.32 19.29
C ALA A 79 -26.04 -17.84 18.12
N PRO A 80 -26.43 -16.82 17.32
CA PRO A 80 -25.57 -16.31 16.27
C PRO A 80 -24.28 -15.67 16.82
N LEU A 81 -24.32 -14.96 17.97
CA LEU A 81 -23.11 -14.41 18.59
C LEU A 81 -22.14 -15.48 19.08
N GLU A 82 -22.63 -16.57 19.69
CA GLU A 82 -21.79 -17.69 20.10
C GLU A 82 -21.17 -18.43 18.92
N ALA A 83 -21.94 -18.63 17.84
CA ALA A 83 -21.41 -19.23 16.61
C ALA A 83 -20.34 -18.36 15.98
N TYR A 84 -20.61 -17.06 15.83
CA TYR A 84 -19.66 -16.06 15.34
C TYR A 84 -18.40 -16.01 16.20
N ASN A 85 -18.53 -15.93 17.53
CA ASN A 85 -17.39 -15.88 18.45
C ASN A 85 -16.47 -17.11 18.31
N ARG A 86 -17.03 -18.29 18.15
CA ARG A 86 -16.26 -19.53 17.91
C ARG A 86 -15.49 -19.45 16.59
N THR A 87 -16.17 -19.07 15.52
CA THR A 87 -15.53 -18.96 14.19
C THR A 87 -14.46 -17.87 14.17
N LEU A 88 -14.74 -16.72 14.77
CA LEU A 88 -13.79 -15.60 14.92
C LEU A 88 -12.53 -16.04 15.69
N THR A 89 -12.71 -16.74 16.80
CA THR A 89 -11.58 -17.26 17.58
C THR A 89 -10.74 -18.23 16.75
N THR A 90 -11.38 -19.13 16.01
CA THR A 90 -10.66 -20.06 15.13
C THR A 90 -9.88 -19.33 14.03
N LEU A 91 -10.48 -18.30 13.44
CA LEU A 91 -9.87 -17.50 12.38
C LEU A 91 -8.65 -16.71 12.87
N LEU A 92 -8.77 -16.01 14.01
CA LEU A 92 -7.76 -15.05 14.45
C LEU A 92 -6.75 -15.59 15.47
N THR A 93 -6.96 -16.78 16.04
CA THR A 93 -5.98 -17.41 16.95
C THR A 93 -4.59 -17.56 16.31
N PRO A 94 -4.45 -18.01 15.05
CA PRO A 94 -3.14 -18.12 14.41
C PRO A 94 -2.43 -16.77 14.30
N LEU A 95 -3.17 -15.68 14.01
CA LEU A 95 -2.65 -14.32 14.01
C LEU A 95 -2.15 -13.91 15.40
N GLY A 96 -2.96 -14.12 16.43
CA GLY A 96 -2.60 -13.83 17.82
C GLY A 96 -1.38 -14.62 18.30
N ASP A 97 -1.28 -15.90 17.93
CA ASP A 97 -0.12 -16.74 18.27
C ASP A 97 1.15 -16.26 17.55
N SER A 98 1.04 -15.86 16.31
CA SER A 98 2.15 -15.30 15.54
C SER A 98 2.64 -13.98 16.14
N ILE A 99 1.74 -13.07 16.50
CA ILE A 99 2.06 -11.82 17.19
C ILE A 99 2.76 -12.10 18.52
N ARG A 100 2.21 -13.00 19.35
CA ARG A 100 2.80 -13.35 20.66
C ARG A 100 4.20 -13.97 20.52
N ARG A 101 4.44 -14.82 19.54
CA ARG A 101 5.78 -15.39 19.27
C ARG A 101 6.79 -14.29 18.93
N ILE A 102 6.42 -13.35 18.09
CA ILE A 102 7.28 -12.21 17.73
C ILE A 102 7.56 -11.35 18.96
N GLN A 103 6.54 -11.02 19.75
CA GLN A 103 6.68 -10.22 20.97
C GLN A 103 7.53 -10.94 22.04
N GLY A 104 7.30 -12.24 22.26
CA GLY A 104 8.05 -13.07 23.21
C GLY A 104 9.52 -13.15 22.86
N SER A 105 9.84 -13.29 21.60
CA SER A 105 11.22 -13.34 21.13
C SER A 105 11.96 -12.00 21.23
N VAL A 106 11.23 -10.89 21.20
CA VAL A 106 11.78 -9.54 21.42
C VAL A 106 12.03 -9.28 22.93
N SER A 107 11.13 -9.73 23.80
CA SER A 107 11.20 -9.48 25.25
C SER A 107 12.33 -10.25 25.95
N THR A 108 12.72 -11.43 25.45
CA THR A 108 13.79 -12.26 26.03
C THR A 108 15.20 -11.80 25.70
N SER A 109 15.37 -10.78 24.86
CA SER A 109 16.67 -10.35 24.36
C SER A 109 17.13 -8.99 24.88
N GLY A 110 17.03 -8.75 26.18
CA GLY A 110 17.68 -7.61 26.83
C GLY A 110 19.20 -7.64 26.61
N GLY A 111 19.76 -6.64 25.93
CA GLY A 111 21.18 -6.46 25.72
C GLY A 111 21.71 -6.77 24.31
N ARG A 112 23.03 -7.01 24.17
CA ARG A 112 23.77 -7.21 22.89
C ARG A 112 23.17 -8.26 21.92
N ARG A 113 22.23 -9.09 22.36
CA ARG A 113 21.52 -10.11 21.55
C ARG A 113 20.42 -9.52 20.65
N GLN A 114 19.94 -8.33 20.93
CA GLN A 114 18.84 -7.70 20.18
C GLN A 114 19.19 -7.49 18.68
N LYS A 115 20.43 -7.08 18.38
CA LYS A 115 20.90 -6.96 16.97
C LYS A 115 20.99 -8.30 16.23
N ARG A 116 21.35 -9.38 16.94
CA ARG A 116 21.42 -10.73 16.34
C ARG A 116 20.05 -11.35 16.15
N PHE A 117 19.08 -10.99 16.99
CA PHE A 117 17.73 -11.52 16.93
C PHE A 117 16.91 -10.90 15.78
N ILE A 118 17.01 -9.58 15.57
CA ILE A 118 16.44 -8.92 14.40
C ILE A 118 16.98 -9.58 13.12
N GLY A 119 18.28 -9.89 13.07
CA GLY A 119 18.89 -10.65 11.99
C GLY A 119 18.37 -12.09 11.87
N ALA A 120 18.03 -12.77 12.96
CA ALA A 120 17.57 -14.16 12.95
C ALA A 120 16.07 -14.29 12.56
N VAL A 121 15.20 -13.38 13.01
CA VAL A 121 13.78 -13.33 12.56
C VAL A 121 13.71 -12.98 11.08
N ILE A 122 14.56 -12.09 10.62
CA ILE A 122 14.69 -11.73 9.21
C ILE A 122 15.36 -12.86 8.42
N GLY A 123 16.33 -13.55 8.99
CA GLY A 123 17.06 -14.65 8.34
C GLY A 123 16.30 -15.96 8.26
N SER A 124 15.32 -16.22 9.12
CA SER A 124 14.44 -17.40 9.02
C SER A 124 13.34 -17.27 7.97
N VAL A 125 13.08 -16.05 7.50
CA VAL A 125 12.03 -15.75 6.51
C VAL A 125 12.60 -15.62 5.09
N ALA A 126 13.89 -15.35 4.95
CA ALA A 126 14.49 -15.23 3.62
C ALA A 126 15.95 -15.65 3.63
N LEU A 127 16.27 -16.63 2.84
CA LEU A 127 17.57 -16.78 2.19
C LEU A 127 17.83 -15.67 1.15
N GLY A 128 17.19 -14.52 1.30
CA GLY A 128 17.29 -13.34 0.45
C GLY A 128 17.26 -12.06 1.29
N VAL A 129 18.14 -11.15 0.96
CA VAL A 129 18.42 -9.84 1.56
C VAL A 129 17.19 -9.19 2.23
N ALA A 130 17.23 -9.01 3.54
CA ALA A 130 16.21 -8.27 4.29
C ALA A 130 16.16 -6.83 3.78
N THR A 131 15.01 -6.41 3.27
CA THR A 131 14.81 -5.03 2.83
C THR A 131 14.74 -4.08 4.03
N SER A 132 15.10 -2.82 3.83
CA SER A 132 14.99 -1.77 4.86
C SER A 132 13.58 -1.69 5.47
N ALA A 133 12.54 -1.98 4.67
CA ALA A 133 11.15 -2.04 5.12
C ALA A 133 10.89 -3.15 6.16
N GLN A 134 11.53 -4.31 6.04
CA GLN A 134 11.39 -5.41 7.00
C GLN A 134 12.07 -5.09 8.34
N ILE A 135 13.20 -4.39 8.30
CA ILE A 135 13.88 -3.90 9.51
C ILE A 135 13.03 -2.86 10.23
N THR A 136 12.39 -1.97 9.47
CA THR A 136 11.48 -0.95 10.00
C THR A 136 10.23 -1.58 10.61
N ALA A 137 9.66 -2.59 9.98
CA ALA A 137 8.50 -3.32 10.50
C ALA A 137 8.83 -4.04 11.82
N ALA A 138 10.00 -4.67 11.93
CA ALA A 138 10.44 -5.30 13.18
C ALA A 138 10.68 -4.29 14.30
N ALA A 139 11.26 -3.11 14.00
CA ALA A 139 11.45 -2.03 14.95
C ALA A 139 10.11 -1.43 15.42
N ALA A 140 9.15 -1.27 14.52
CA ALA A 140 7.79 -0.82 14.83
C ALA A 140 7.07 -1.79 15.79
N LEU A 141 7.27 -3.11 15.63
CA LEU A 141 6.72 -4.12 16.54
C LEU A 141 7.31 -4.05 17.95
N ILE A 142 8.57 -3.66 18.10
CA ILE A 142 9.18 -3.46 19.42
C ILE A 142 8.50 -2.30 20.15
N GLN A 143 8.28 -1.20 19.46
CA GLN A 143 7.59 -0.02 20.02
C GLN A 143 6.10 -0.30 20.28
N ALA A 144 5.48 -1.12 19.44
CA ALA A 144 4.10 -1.56 19.57
C ALA A 144 3.84 -2.45 20.79
N ASN A 145 4.88 -3.12 21.32
CA ASN A 145 4.73 -4.02 22.48
C ASN A 145 4.29 -3.28 23.77
N GLN A 146 4.72 -2.04 23.96
CA GLN A 146 4.27 -1.21 25.07
C GLN A 146 2.80 -0.81 24.90
N ASN A 147 2.39 -0.46 23.69
CA ASN A 147 1.01 -0.12 23.37
C ASN A 147 0.08 -1.33 23.56
N ALA A 148 0.51 -2.51 23.10
CA ALA A 148 -0.24 -3.74 23.30
C ALA A 148 -0.47 -4.07 24.79
N ALA A 149 0.55 -3.90 25.63
CA ALA A 149 0.42 -4.10 27.08
C ALA A 149 -0.56 -3.11 27.73
N ASN A 150 -0.57 -1.86 27.28
CA ASN A 150 -1.50 -0.86 27.76
C ASN A 150 -2.94 -1.14 27.32
N ILE A 151 -3.14 -1.56 26.07
CA ILE A 151 -4.47 -1.98 25.56
C ILE A 151 -5.01 -3.16 26.38
N LEU A 152 -4.14 -4.12 26.73
CA LEU A 152 -4.54 -5.27 27.56
C LEU A 152 -4.99 -4.88 28.98
N ARG A 153 -4.49 -3.78 29.54
CA ARG A 153 -4.97 -3.27 30.83
C ARG A 153 -6.37 -2.68 30.77
N LEU A 154 -6.75 -2.14 29.61
CA LEU A 154 -8.02 -1.47 29.38
C LEU A 154 -9.04 -2.38 28.67
N LYS A 155 -8.68 -3.62 28.36
CA LYS A 155 -9.47 -4.54 27.53
C LYS A 155 -10.91 -4.75 28.03
N GLU A 156 -11.10 -4.91 29.32
CA GLU A 156 -12.41 -5.15 29.91
C GLU A 156 -13.32 -3.92 29.83
N SER A 157 -12.75 -2.73 30.07
CA SER A 157 -13.46 -1.46 29.91
C SER A 157 -13.88 -1.23 28.46
N ILE A 158 -12.96 -1.46 27.51
CA ILE A 158 -13.24 -1.31 26.08
C ILE A 158 -14.28 -2.33 25.62
N ALA A 159 -14.17 -3.57 26.05
CA ALA A 159 -15.15 -4.62 25.68
C ALA A 159 -16.54 -4.34 26.25
N ALA A 160 -16.64 -3.74 27.43
CA ALA A 160 -17.90 -3.44 28.09
C ALA A 160 -18.62 -2.21 27.53
N THR A 161 -17.95 -1.31 26.81
CA THR A 161 -18.59 -0.12 26.23
C THR A 161 -19.58 -0.48 25.10
N ASN A 162 -20.70 0.23 25.05
CA ASN A 162 -21.66 0.14 23.97
C ASN A 162 -21.44 1.21 22.89
N GLU A 163 -20.40 2.01 23.03
CA GLU A 163 -20.05 3.01 22.02
C GLU A 163 -19.39 2.33 20.82
N ALA A 164 -19.80 2.74 19.63
CA ALA A 164 -19.20 2.26 18.38
C ALA A 164 -17.84 2.92 18.11
N VAL A 165 -17.62 4.11 18.67
CA VAL A 165 -16.35 4.83 18.65
C VAL A 165 -16.08 5.39 20.03
N HIS A 166 -14.92 5.07 20.59
CA HIS A 166 -14.53 5.51 21.93
C HIS A 166 -13.05 5.92 21.94
N GLU A 167 -12.75 7.13 22.43
CA GLU A 167 -11.37 7.58 22.64
C GLU A 167 -10.82 6.95 23.91
N VAL A 168 -9.70 6.27 23.79
CA VAL A 168 -9.01 5.65 24.93
C VAL A 168 -7.87 6.58 25.34
N THR A 169 -8.11 7.37 26.38
CA THR A 169 -7.17 8.40 26.86
C THR A 169 -6.29 7.95 28.02
N ASP A 170 -6.69 6.91 28.73
CA ASP A 170 -6.04 6.50 29.98
C ASP A 170 -4.76 5.70 29.75
N GLY A 171 -3.64 6.26 30.19
CA GLY A 171 -2.36 5.54 30.32
C GLY A 171 -1.63 5.23 29.01
N LEU A 172 -2.07 5.78 27.87
CA LEU A 172 -1.42 5.63 26.58
C LEU A 172 -0.58 6.85 26.26
N SER A 173 0.67 6.62 25.86
CA SER A 173 1.56 7.69 25.38
C SER A 173 1.18 8.20 23.97
N GLN A 174 0.28 7.51 23.31
CA GLN A 174 -0.21 7.81 21.96
C GLN A 174 -1.73 7.73 21.93
N LEU A 175 -2.35 8.47 21.02
CA LEU A 175 -3.78 8.43 20.82
C LEU A 175 -4.22 7.01 20.42
N ALA A 176 -5.17 6.46 21.16
CA ALA A 176 -5.83 5.21 20.83
C ALA A 176 -7.34 5.42 20.72
N VAL A 177 -7.92 4.85 19.70
CA VAL A 177 -9.37 4.92 19.46
C VAL A 177 -9.91 3.50 19.31
N ALA A 178 -10.91 3.16 20.12
CA ALA A 178 -11.64 1.90 19.99
C ALA A 178 -12.80 2.09 19.00
N VAL A 179 -12.94 1.15 18.07
CA VAL A 179 -14.01 1.13 17.06
C VAL A 179 -14.70 -0.22 17.03
N GLY A 180 -15.99 -0.22 16.79
CA GLY A 180 -16.78 -1.43 16.67
C GLY A 180 -17.80 -1.30 15.52
N LYS A 181 -17.46 -1.75 14.32
CA LYS A 181 -18.37 -1.77 13.16
C LYS A 181 -19.67 -2.52 13.49
N MET A 182 -19.54 -3.69 14.10
CA MET A 182 -20.70 -4.47 14.51
C MET A 182 -21.46 -3.85 15.69
N GLN A 183 -20.77 -3.12 16.57
CA GLN A 183 -21.44 -2.36 17.64
C GLN A 183 -22.26 -1.22 17.07
N GLN A 184 -21.75 -0.51 16.06
CA GLN A 184 -22.49 0.53 15.35
C GLN A 184 -23.75 -0.05 14.70
N PHE A 185 -23.62 -1.17 13.98
CA PHE A 185 -24.77 -1.85 13.37
C PHE A 185 -25.83 -2.20 14.41
N VAL A 186 -25.45 -2.81 15.54
CA VAL A 186 -26.38 -3.15 16.63
C VAL A 186 -27.06 -1.90 17.17
N ASN A 187 -26.31 -0.83 17.43
CA ASN A 187 -26.87 0.43 17.95
C ASN A 187 -27.88 1.03 16.96
N ASP A 188 -27.55 1.06 15.66
CA ASP A 188 -28.41 1.63 14.62
C ASP A 188 -29.70 0.82 14.46
N GLN A 189 -29.63 -0.51 14.51
CA GLN A 189 -30.79 -1.38 14.42
C GLN A 189 -31.75 -1.19 15.61
N PHE A 190 -31.21 -1.00 16.82
CA PHE A 190 -32.04 -0.86 18.02
C PHE A 190 -32.49 0.58 18.30
N ASN A 191 -31.74 1.59 17.83
CA ASN A 191 -32.16 3.01 17.95
C ASN A 191 -33.25 3.38 16.94
N ASN A 192 -33.16 2.83 15.72
CA ASN A 192 -34.14 3.14 14.66
C ASN A 192 -35.45 2.38 14.78
N THR A 193 -35.54 1.37 15.65
CA THR A 193 -36.70 0.52 15.79
C THR A 193 -37.25 0.62 17.20
N ALA A 194 -37.97 1.74 17.50
CA ALA A 194 -38.68 1.95 18.75
C ALA A 194 -39.88 0.99 18.95
N ARG A 195 -40.16 0.09 17.99
CA ARG A 195 -41.22 -0.91 18.05
C ARG A 195 -40.63 -2.30 18.19
N GLU A 196 -41.28 -3.16 18.95
CA GLU A 196 -40.94 -4.55 19.23
C GLU A 196 -40.50 -5.30 17.96
N LEU A 197 -39.21 -5.31 17.71
CA LEU A 197 -38.62 -6.26 16.74
C LEU A 197 -38.84 -7.66 17.30
N ASP A 198 -39.48 -8.49 16.53
CA ASP A 198 -39.58 -9.92 16.81
C ASP A 198 -38.17 -10.50 16.95
N CYS A 199 -37.95 -11.26 18.00
CA CYS A 199 -36.68 -11.89 18.33
C CYS A 199 -36.11 -12.68 17.14
N ILE A 200 -36.96 -13.27 16.31
CA ILE A 200 -36.59 -13.99 15.11
C ILE A 200 -35.89 -13.08 14.08
N LYS A 201 -36.46 -11.90 13.84
CA LYS A 201 -35.90 -10.92 12.90
C LYS A 201 -34.53 -10.41 13.37
N ILE A 202 -34.42 -10.10 14.67
CA ILE A 202 -33.16 -9.69 15.30
C ILE A 202 -32.12 -10.78 15.10
N THR A 203 -32.43 -12.04 15.40
CA THR A 203 -31.54 -13.19 15.25
C THR A 203 -31.04 -13.33 13.81
N GLN A 204 -31.92 -13.22 12.84
CA GLN A 204 -31.60 -13.34 11.42
C GLN A 204 -30.73 -12.18 10.93
N GLN A 205 -31.09 -10.93 11.20
CA GLN A 205 -30.33 -9.76 10.76
C GLN A 205 -28.94 -9.71 11.37
N VAL A 206 -28.84 -9.89 12.69
CA VAL A 206 -27.55 -9.94 13.37
C VAL A 206 -26.69 -11.11 12.84
N GLY A 207 -27.30 -12.27 12.62
CA GLY A 207 -26.59 -13.43 12.08
C GLY A 207 -26.03 -13.20 10.66
N ILE A 208 -26.79 -12.55 9.78
CA ILE A 208 -26.35 -12.21 8.42
C ILE A 208 -25.16 -11.23 8.48
N GLU A 209 -25.29 -10.14 9.23
CA GLU A 209 -24.25 -9.10 9.31
C GLU A 209 -22.97 -9.62 9.97
N LEU A 210 -23.07 -10.46 11.00
CA LEU A 210 -21.93 -11.12 11.60
C LEU A 210 -21.19 -12.03 10.60
N ASN A 211 -21.92 -12.76 9.74
CA ASN A 211 -21.32 -13.58 8.71
C ASN A 211 -20.67 -12.75 7.59
N LEU A 212 -21.29 -11.65 7.17
CA LEU A 212 -20.70 -10.70 6.22
C LEU A 212 -19.39 -10.12 6.77
N TYR A 213 -19.42 -9.68 8.02
CA TYR A 213 -18.24 -9.13 8.65
C TYR A 213 -17.13 -10.18 8.82
N LEU A 214 -17.48 -11.42 9.13
CA LEU A 214 -16.50 -12.53 9.19
C LEU A 214 -15.84 -12.76 7.82
N THR A 215 -16.60 -12.65 6.73
CA THR A 215 -16.05 -12.75 5.37
C THR A 215 -15.08 -11.60 5.07
N GLU A 216 -15.43 -10.38 5.45
CA GLU A 216 -14.54 -9.23 5.35
C GLU A 216 -13.25 -9.44 6.15
N LEU A 217 -13.35 -9.91 7.40
CA LEU A 217 -12.18 -10.21 8.23
C LEU A 217 -11.29 -11.29 7.60
N THR A 218 -11.88 -12.31 7.00
CA THR A 218 -11.13 -13.36 6.30
C THR A 218 -10.35 -12.79 5.11
N THR A 219 -10.96 -11.87 4.36
CA THR A 219 -10.32 -11.20 3.22
C THR A 219 -9.20 -10.27 3.69
N VAL A 220 -9.44 -9.50 4.75
CA VAL A 220 -8.47 -8.55 5.31
C VAL A 220 -7.26 -9.27 5.90
N PHE A 221 -7.48 -10.33 6.68
CA PHE A 221 -6.42 -11.00 7.46
C PHE A 221 -5.84 -12.24 6.83
N GLY A 222 -6.33 -12.69 5.68
CA GLY A 222 -5.77 -13.84 4.98
C GLY A 222 -4.24 -13.78 4.82
N PRO A 223 -3.65 -12.70 4.31
CA PRO A 223 -2.21 -12.54 4.19
C PRO A 223 -1.47 -12.42 5.53
N GLN A 224 -2.09 -11.79 6.54
CA GLN A 224 -1.48 -11.55 7.84
C GLN A 224 -1.43 -12.79 8.73
N ILE A 225 -2.32 -13.76 8.52
CA ILE A 225 -2.30 -15.04 9.26
C ILE A 225 -0.98 -15.78 9.02
N THR A 226 -0.45 -15.71 7.79
CA THR A 226 0.80 -16.38 7.43
C THR A 226 2.04 -15.59 7.85
N SER A 227 2.01 -14.26 7.79
CA SER A 227 3.17 -13.39 8.05
C SER A 227 2.78 -12.04 8.64
N PRO A 228 2.31 -11.97 9.90
CA PRO A 228 1.77 -10.74 10.48
C PRO A 228 2.81 -9.61 10.64
N ALA A 229 4.09 -9.94 10.77
CA ALA A 229 5.18 -8.97 10.88
C ALA A 229 5.62 -8.37 9.54
N LEU A 230 5.32 -9.03 8.43
CA LEU A 230 5.81 -8.67 7.10
C LEU A 230 4.74 -8.04 6.22
N THR A 231 3.47 -8.30 6.52
CA THR A 231 2.34 -7.82 5.73
C THR A 231 1.61 -6.71 6.49
N GLN A 232 1.72 -5.51 5.97
CA GLN A 232 1.00 -4.35 6.51
C GLN A 232 -0.45 -4.35 6.00
N LEU A 233 -1.37 -3.92 6.85
CA LEU A 233 -2.75 -3.64 6.46
C LEU A 233 -2.77 -2.36 5.64
N THR A 234 -3.41 -2.42 4.49
CA THR A 234 -3.66 -1.24 3.66
C THR A 234 -4.71 -0.34 4.29
N ILE A 235 -4.77 0.91 3.86
CA ILE A 235 -5.81 1.84 4.28
C ILE A 235 -7.22 1.29 3.98
N GLN A 236 -7.40 0.60 2.85
CA GLN A 236 -8.67 -0.04 2.52
C GLN A 236 -9.06 -1.13 3.53
N ALA A 237 -8.09 -1.93 3.96
CA ALA A 237 -8.31 -2.92 5.00
C ALA A 237 -8.72 -2.27 6.34
N LEU A 238 -8.08 -1.14 6.70
CA LEU A 238 -8.44 -0.36 7.89
C LEU A 238 -9.87 0.22 7.79
N TYR A 239 -10.27 0.70 6.60
CA TYR A 239 -11.66 1.14 6.37
C TYR A 239 -12.66 -0.01 6.55
N ASN A 240 -12.36 -1.19 6.03
CA ASN A 240 -13.22 -2.36 6.20
C ASN A 240 -13.40 -2.75 7.67
N LEU A 241 -12.35 -2.59 8.47
CA LEU A 241 -12.37 -2.90 9.91
C LEU A 241 -13.09 -1.85 10.74
N ALA A 242 -12.86 -0.57 10.45
CA ALA A 242 -13.41 0.56 11.20
C ALA A 242 -14.82 0.98 10.74
N GLY A 243 -15.24 0.54 9.55
CA GLY A 243 -16.48 1.00 8.94
C GLY A 243 -16.44 2.51 8.62
N GLY A 244 -17.57 3.20 8.67
CA GLY A 244 -17.68 4.64 8.40
C GLY A 244 -16.96 5.56 9.38
N ASN A 245 -16.32 5.01 10.42
CA ASN A 245 -15.63 5.80 11.45
C ASN A 245 -14.18 6.13 11.12
N MET A 246 -13.70 5.74 9.93
CA MET A 246 -12.27 5.92 9.58
C MET A 246 -11.88 7.38 9.44
N ASP A 247 -12.72 8.22 8.85
CA ASP A 247 -12.45 9.66 8.70
C ASP A 247 -12.34 10.36 10.07
N TYR A 248 -13.22 9.99 10.99
CA TYR A 248 -13.14 10.43 12.37
C TYR A 248 -11.81 10.04 13.02
N LEU A 249 -11.40 8.77 12.85
CA LEU A 249 -10.13 8.26 13.35
C LEU A 249 -8.93 9.01 12.81
N LEU A 250 -8.87 9.22 11.50
CA LEU A 250 -7.75 9.91 10.84
C LEU A 250 -7.67 11.37 11.28
N THR A 251 -8.82 12.03 11.44
CA THR A 251 -8.90 13.40 11.96
C THR A 251 -8.37 13.48 13.40
N LYS A 252 -8.75 12.52 14.25
CA LYS A 252 -8.27 12.45 15.64
C LYS A 252 -6.79 12.12 15.73
N LEU A 253 -6.26 11.35 14.79
CA LEU A 253 -4.84 11.05 14.67
C LEU A 253 -4.02 12.23 14.08
N GLY A 254 -4.66 13.38 13.84
CA GLY A 254 -3.99 14.62 13.44
C GLY A 254 -3.81 14.81 11.94
N ILE A 255 -4.47 13.98 11.12
CA ILE A 255 -4.49 14.19 9.67
C ILE A 255 -5.55 15.26 9.35
N GLY A 256 -5.10 16.42 8.91
CA GLY A 256 -6.00 17.50 8.46
C GLY A 256 -6.82 17.08 7.23
N ASN A 257 -8.08 17.49 7.17
CA ASN A 257 -9.03 17.12 6.13
C ASN A 257 -8.58 17.46 4.70
N ASN A 258 -7.70 18.45 4.53
CA ASN A 258 -7.30 18.96 3.21
C ASN A 258 -6.41 18.00 2.41
N HIS A 259 -5.74 17.05 3.07
CA HIS A 259 -4.83 16.09 2.42
C HIS A 259 -5.30 14.64 2.59
N LEU A 260 -6.44 14.42 3.25
CA LEU A 260 -6.88 13.09 3.64
C LEU A 260 -7.14 12.17 2.44
N SER A 261 -7.88 12.63 1.44
CA SER A 261 -8.20 11.84 0.24
C SER A 261 -6.94 11.49 -0.56
N SER A 262 -6.01 12.43 -0.68
CA SER A 262 -4.75 12.25 -1.38
C SER A 262 -3.81 11.28 -0.63
N LEU A 263 -3.73 11.38 0.71
CA LEU A 263 -2.97 10.45 1.55
C LEU A 263 -3.55 9.03 1.54
N ILE A 264 -4.86 8.91 1.50
CA ILE A 264 -5.54 7.62 1.34
C ILE A 264 -5.17 6.99 0.01
N GLY A 265 -5.25 7.77 -1.09
CA GLY A 265 -4.92 7.31 -2.43
C GLY A 265 -3.44 6.95 -2.61
N SER A 266 -2.54 7.58 -1.85
CA SER A 266 -1.09 7.30 -1.91
C SER A 266 -0.68 5.96 -1.30
N GLY A 267 -1.51 5.33 -0.46
CA GLY A 267 -1.17 4.12 0.28
C GLY A 267 -0.11 4.29 1.39
N LEU A 268 0.21 5.53 1.77
CA LEU A 268 1.19 5.84 2.81
C LEU A 268 0.68 5.52 4.23
N ILE A 269 -0.64 5.45 4.40
CA ILE A 269 -1.25 5.06 5.68
C ILE A 269 -1.32 3.54 5.72
N THR A 270 -0.65 2.95 6.70
CA THR A 270 -0.60 1.49 6.88
C THR A 270 -0.87 1.10 8.32
N GLY A 271 -1.33 -0.13 8.53
CA GLY A 271 -1.58 -0.68 9.85
C GLY A 271 -0.85 -1.99 10.09
N ASN A 272 -0.38 -2.18 11.32
CA ASN A 272 0.20 -3.45 11.75
C ASN A 272 -0.62 -4.02 12.90
N PRO A 273 -1.13 -5.26 12.81
CA PRO A 273 -1.74 -5.92 13.95
C PRO A 273 -0.69 -6.14 15.04
N ILE A 274 -0.98 -5.65 16.25
CA ILE A 274 -0.05 -5.71 17.38
C ILE A 274 -0.56 -6.56 18.54
N LEU A 275 -1.87 -6.82 18.57
CA LEU A 275 -2.51 -7.56 19.64
C LEU A 275 -3.78 -8.23 19.12
N TYR A 276 -4.02 -9.46 19.53
CA TYR A 276 -5.35 -10.09 19.50
C TYR A 276 -5.62 -10.76 20.86
N ASP A 277 -6.73 -10.37 21.50
CA ASP A 277 -7.22 -10.98 22.72
C ASP A 277 -8.49 -11.78 22.44
N SER A 278 -8.39 -13.10 22.51
CA SER A 278 -9.51 -14.00 22.22
C SER A 278 -10.59 -14.04 23.31
N GLN A 279 -10.31 -13.52 24.51
CA GLN A 279 -11.28 -13.48 25.60
C GLN A 279 -12.29 -12.34 25.41
N THR A 280 -11.79 -11.16 25.07
CA THR A 280 -12.62 -9.97 24.85
C THR A 280 -12.89 -9.67 23.38
N GLN A 281 -12.33 -10.47 22.47
CA GLN A 281 -12.43 -10.29 21.01
C GLN A 281 -11.99 -8.90 20.57
N LEU A 282 -10.87 -8.44 21.12
CA LEU A 282 -10.26 -7.16 20.78
C LEU A 282 -9.03 -7.39 19.90
N LEU A 283 -8.94 -6.62 18.83
CA LEU A 283 -7.80 -6.57 17.94
C LEU A 283 -7.15 -5.19 18.01
N GLY A 284 -5.91 -5.13 18.44
CA GLY A 284 -5.10 -3.90 18.44
C GLY A 284 -4.32 -3.78 17.14
N ILE A 285 -4.40 -2.62 16.50
CA ILE A 285 -3.69 -2.27 15.27
C ILE A 285 -2.92 -0.98 15.51
N GLN A 286 -1.62 -1.01 15.29
CA GLN A 286 -0.82 0.20 15.22
C GLN A 286 -0.93 0.79 13.82
N VAL A 287 -1.37 2.03 13.71
CA VAL A 287 -1.46 2.77 12.45
C VAL A 287 -0.24 3.66 12.31
N ASN A 288 0.40 3.57 11.17
CA ASN A 288 1.52 4.43 10.80
C ASN A 288 0.99 5.56 9.91
N LEU A 289 1.20 6.78 10.35
CA LEU A 289 0.76 7.99 9.69
C LEU A 289 1.98 8.79 9.23
N PRO A 290 2.07 9.17 7.96
CA PRO A 290 3.17 10.01 7.52
C PRO A 290 3.03 11.43 8.10
N SER A 291 4.12 11.99 8.58
CA SER A 291 4.20 13.43 8.84
C SER A 291 4.49 14.13 7.52
N VAL A 292 3.53 14.90 7.02
CA VAL A 292 3.61 15.54 5.71
C VAL A 292 3.89 17.03 5.87
N GLY A 293 4.97 17.48 5.25
CA GLY A 293 5.30 18.90 5.09
C GLY A 293 4.96 19.38 3.68
N ASN A 294 4.12 20.39 3.57
CA ASN A 294 3.76 20.98 2.28
C ASN A 294 4.84 21.96 1.83
N LEU A 295 5.30 21.81 0.60
CA LEU A 295 6.17 22.74 -0.09
C LEU A 295 5.33 23.66 -0.98
N ASN A 296 4.73 24.68 -0.36
CA ASN A 296 3.73 25.57 -0.98
C ASN A 296 4.17 26.22 -2.31
N ASN A 297 5.47 26.21 -2.62
CA ASN A 297 6.04 26.88 -3.78
C ASN A 297 6.61 25.92 -4.82
N MET A 298 6.48 24.61 -4.63
CA MET A 298 6.97 23.62 -5.59
C MET A 298 5.83 22.79 -6.15
N ARG A 299 5.79 22.68 -7.46
CA ARG A 299 4.85 21.81 -8.18
C ARG A 299 5.62 20.92 -9.14
N ALA A 300 5.16 19.69 -9.28
CA ALA A 300 5.63 18.77 -10.29
C ALA A 300 4.72 18.90 -11.52
N THR A 301 5.29 19.36 -12.63
CA THR A 301 4.58 19.47 -13.91
C THR A 301 4.97 18.30 -14.78
N TYR A 302 3.97 17.55 -15.22
CA TYR A 302 4.14 16.38 -16.08
C TYR A 302 4.08 16.78 -17.55
N LEU A 303 5.09 16.37 -18.28
CA LEU A 303 5.24 16.67 -19.70
C LEU A 303 5.17 15.37 -20.49
N GLU A 304 4.38 15.40 -21.55
CA GLU A 304 4.38 14.35 -22.55
C GLU A 304 4.67 14.92 -23.93
N THR A 305 5.29 14.11 -24.77
CA THR A 305 5.67 14.51 -26.11
C THR A 305 4.94 13.69 -27.16
N LEU A 306 4.44 14.35 -28.18
CA LEU A 306 3.92 13.68 -29.35
C LEU A 306 4.87 13.81 -30.54
N SER A 307 4.72 12.91 -31.49
CA SER A 307 5.52 12.92 -32.72
C SER A 307 5.09 14.06 -33.63
N VAL A 308 6.00 14.97 -33.91
CA VAL A 308 5.79 16.15 -34.73
C VAL A 308 6.31 15.94 -36.16
N SER A 309 5.73 16.63 -37.12
CA SER A 309 6.21 16.63 -38.48
C SER A 309 7.38 17.61 -38.68
N THR A 310 8.45 17.13 -39.28
CA THR A 310 9.64 17.90 -39.61
C THR A 310 9.98 17.67 -41.09
N THR A 311 10.91 18.43 -41.63
CA THR A 311 11.43 18.22 -43.00
C THR A 311 12.19 16.90 -43.16
N LYS A 312 12.75 16.37 -42.02
CA LYS A 312 13.46 15.08 -41.97
C LYS A 312 12.57 13.90 -41.58
N GLY A 313 11.25 14.08 -41.52
CA GLY A 313 10.28 13.07 -41.14
C GLY A 313 9.64 13.38 -39.77
N PHE A 314 9.39 12.37 -38.96
CA PHE A 314 8.75 12.53 -37.66
C PHE A 314 9.80 12.50 -36.55
N ALA A 315 9.64 13.35 -35.54
CA ALA A 315 10.54 13.43 -34.40
C ALA A 315 9.77 13.78 -33.13
N SER A 316 10.31 13.48 -31.95
CA SER A 316 9.71 13.81 -30.67
C SER A 316 10.62 14.80 -29.90
N ALA A 317 10.02 15.73 -29.18
CA ALA A 317 10.78 16.71 -28.43
C ALA A 317 11.62 16.06 -27.32
N LEU A 318 12.85 16.58 -27.14
CA LEU A 318 13.77 16.14 -26.09
C LEU A 318 13.54 17.01 -24.85
N VAL A 319 12.58 16.59 -24.01
CA VAL A 319 12.27 17.25 -22.73
C VAL A 319 12.12 16.18 -21.63
N PRO A 320 12.41 16.54 -20.36
CA PRO A 320 12.15 15.65 -19.22
C PRO A 320 10.66 15.34 -19.08
N LYS A 321 10.33 14.18 -18.54
CA LYS A 321 8.93 13.79 -18.28
C LYS A 321 8.30 14.58 -17.15
N VAL A 322 9.07 14.91 -16.11
CA VAL A 322 8.58 15.66 -14.96
C VAL A 322 9.56 16.77 -14.64
N VAL A 323 9.05 17.96 -14.52
CA VAL A 323 9.82 19.13 -14.15
C VAL A 323 9.21 19.79 -12.93
N THR A 324 10.04 20.48 -12.16
CA THR A 324 9.60 21.33 -11.06
C THR A 324 10.03 22.76 -11.31
N GLN A 325 9.19 23.69 -10.89
CA GLN A 325 9.50 25.11 -10.98
C GLN A 325 9.58 25.71 -9.58
N VAL A 326 10.71 26.37 -9.30
CA VAL A 326 10.92 27.14 -8.06
C VAL A 326 11.26 28.57 -8.45
N GLY A 327 10.30 29.47 -8.31
CA GLY A 327 10.44 30.83 -8.80
C GLY A 327 10.59 30.87 -10.34
N SER A 328 11.71 31.36 -10.84
CA SER A 328 12.02 31.38 -12.27
C SER A 328 12.86 30.18 -12.74
N VAL A 329 13.28 29.30 -11.85
CA VAL A 329 14.14 28.16 -12.19
C VAL A 329 13.28 26.95 -12.47
N ILE A 330 13.48 26.32 -13.62
CA ILE A 330 12.85 25.05 -14.01
C ILE A 330 13.93 23.98 -13.99
N GLU A 331 13.69 22.89 -13.27
CA GLU A 331 14.62 21.75 -13.13
C GLU A 331 13.90 20.44 -13.42
N GLU A 332 14.63 19.44 -13.87
CA GLU A 332 14.11 18.08 -13.98
C GLU A 332 13.92 17.48 -12.59
N LEU A 333 12.77 16.88 -12.32
CA LEU A 333 12.46 16.22 -11.04
C LEU A 333 12.62 14.70 -11.15
N ASP A 334 13.47 14.14 -10.30
CA ASP A 334 13.56 12.69 -10.13
C ASP A 334 12.42 12.20 -9.22
N THR A 335 11.44 11.51 -9.80
CA THR A 335 10.28 10.97 -9.08
C THR A 335 10.53 9.60 -8.46
N SER A 336 11.72 9.03 -8.58
CA SER A 336 12.04 7.68 -8.06
C SER A 336 11.91 7.57 -6.53
N TYR A 337 11.97 8.70 -5.83
CA TYR A 337 11.82 8.79 -4.37
C TYR A 337 10.43 9.26 -3.94
N CYS A 338 9.48 9.28 -4.85
CA CYS A 338 8.16 9.82 -4.63
C CYS A 338 7.08 8.76 -4.86
N ILE A 339 5.98 8.92 -4.14
CA ILE A 339 4.75 8.15 -4.33
C ILE A 339 3.71 9.09 -4.92
N GLU A 340 3.13 8.70 -6.02
CA GLU A 340 2.17 9.50 -6.76
C GLU A 340 0.75 9.20 -6.28
N SER A 341 0.00 10.27 -6.01
CA SER A 341 -1.44 10.26 -5.79
C SER A 341 -2.12 11.09 -6.88
N ASP A 342 -3.44 11.13 -6.92
CA ASP A 342 -4.18 11.85 -7.96
C ASP A 342 -3.82 13.35 -8.01
N LEU A 343 -3.71 14.01 -6.86
CA LEU A 343 -3.49 15.46 -6.75
C LEU A 343 -2.10 15.84 -6.26
N ASP A 344 -1.42 14.93 -5.58
CA ASP A 344 -0.18 15.20 -4.86
C ASP A 344 0.93 14.21 -5.23
N LEU A 345 2.16 14.66 -5.06
CA LEU A 345 3.36 13.86 -5.13
C LEU A 345 4.03 13.87 -3.75
N TYR A 346 4.11 12.70 -3.12
CA TYR A 346 4.70 12.53 -1.79
C TYR A 346 6.11 11.98 -1.91
N CYS A 347 7.11 12.79 -1.55
CA CYS A 347 8.51 12.45 -1.70
C CYS A 347 9.21 12.28 -0.34
N THR A 348 10.04 11.26 -0.20
CA THR A 348 10.93 11.13 0.96
C THR A 348 12.08 12.13 0.92
N ARG A 349 12.49 12.49 -0.28
CA ARG A 349 13.48 13.52 -0.59
C ARG A 349 13.21 14.06 -1.98
N ILE A 350 13.59 15.30 -2.22
CA ILE A 350 13.51 15.92 -3.52
C ILE A 350 14.90 15.87 -4.14
N VAL A 351 14.98 15.33 -5.34
CA VAL A 351 16.20 15.29 -6.15
C VAL A 351 15.87 15.96 -7.47
N THR A 352 16.60 17.01 -7.79
CA THR A 352 16.45 17.75 -9.04
C THR A 352 17.75 17.75 -9.82
N PHE A 353 17.64 17.82 -11.13
CA PHE A 353 18.78 17.94 -12.03
C PHE A 353 18.67 19.23 -12.85
N PRO A 354 19.79 19.98 -12.99
CA PRO A 354 19.80 21.17 -13.81
C PRO A 354 19.62 20.80 -15.28
N MET A 355 18.81 21.59 -15.99
CA MET A 355 18.59 21.39 -17.42
C MET A 355 19.61 22.15 -18.26
N SER A 356 19.81 21.66 -19.50
CA SER A 356 20.59 22.40 -20.49
C SER A 356 19.91 23.76 -20.82
N PRO A 357 20.69 24.82 -21.14
CA PRO A 357 20.11 26.11 -21.48
C PRO A 357 19.10 26.06 -22.62
N GLY A 358 19.27 25.14 -23.60
CA GLY A 358 18.34 24.95 -24.69
C GLY A 358 16.99 24.39 -24.23
N ILE A 359 16.98 23.34 -23.40
CA ILE A 359 15.76 22.74 -22.84
C ILE A 359 15.06 23.76 -21.94
N TYR A 360 15.82 24.46 -21.10
CA TYR A 360 15.28 25.52 -20.25
C TYR A 360 14.58 26.62 -21.07
N SER A 361 15.23 27.10 -22.13
CA SER A 361 14.67 28.14 -23.02
C SER A 361 13.41 27.63 -23.74
N CYS A 362 13.41 26.38 -24.20
CA CYS A 362 12.26 25.71 -24.80
C CYS A 362 11.07 25.70 -23.84
N LEU A 363 11.26 25.17 -22.63
CA LEU A 363 10.20 25.08 -21.61
C LEU A 363 9.73 26.44 -21.10
N SER A 364 10.57 27.46 -21.19
CA SER A 364 10.18 28.85 -20.91
C SER A 364 9.34 29.50 -22.02
N GLY A 365 8.97 28.73 -23.07
CA GLY A 365 8.08 29.19 -24.17
C GLY A 365 8.80 29.57 -25.46
N ASN A 366 10.14 29.56 -25.51
CA ASN A 366 10.88 29.79 -26.75
C ASN A 366 10.96 28.51 -27.58
N THR A 367 9.94 28.23 -28.39
CA THR A 367 9.83 27.02 -29.19
C THR A 367 10.95 26.85 -30.22
N SER A 368 11.65 27.93 -30.60
CA SER A 368 12.80 27.86 -31.50
C SER A 368 14.04 27.23 -30.85
N ALA A 369 14.08 27.17 -29.51
CA ALA A 369 15.14 26.51 -28.76
C ALA A 369 14.85 25.03 -28.47
N CYS A 370 13.64 24.53 -28.80
CA CYS A 370 13.29 23.13 -28.60
C CYS A 370 14.10 22.22 -29.53
N MET A 371 14.63 21.16 -28.97
CA MET A 371 15.35 20.13 -29.72
C MET A 371 14.50 18.87 -29.83
N TYR A 372 14.63 18.18 -30.96
CA TYR A 372 13.85 17.00 -31.29
C TYR A 372 14.77 15.83 -31.60
N SER A 373 14.37 14.64 -31.23
CA SER A 373 15.04 13.40 -31.59
C SER A 373 14.22 12.63 -32.61
N LYS A 374 14.84 12.26 -33.71
CA LYS A 374 14.33 11.27 -34.66
C LYS A 374 15.09 9.97 -34.40
N THR A 375 14.39 8.96 -33.89
CA THR A 375 14.94 7.60 -33.74
C THR A 375 14.22 6.70 -34.73
N GLU A 376 14.95 6.10 -35.64
CA GLU A 376 14.37 5.14 -36.57
C GLU A 376 13.89 3.89 -35.83
N GLY A 377 12.66 3.42 -36.15
CA GLY A 377 12.03 2.30 -35.44
C GLY A 377 11.35 2.66 -34.10
N ALA A 378 11.43 3.91 -33.64
CA ALA A 378 10.67 4.34 -32.48
C ALA A 378 9.16 4.38 -32.77
N LEU A 379 8.34 4.05 -31.78
CA LEU A 379 6.90 4.19 -31.85
C LEU A 379 6.52 5.67 -31.89
N ASN A 380 5.68 6.04 -32.85
CA ASN A 380 5.14 7.39 -32.95
C ASN A 380 3.93 7.52 -32.02
N THR A 381 3.85 8.64 -31.28
CA THR A 381 2.65 9.07 -30.56
C THR A 381 1.92 10.09 -31.45
N PRO A 382 0.88 9.69 -32.20
CA PRO A 382 0.30 10.51 -33.23
C PRO A 382 -0.63 11.60 -32.72
N TYR A 383 -1.22 11.43 -31.55
CA TYR A 383 -2.13 12.43 -30.97
C TYR A 383 -2.17 12.32 -29.45
N MET A 384 -2.63 13.40 -28.82
CA MET A 384 -2.92 13.49 -27.38
C MET A 384 -4.18 14.30 -27.15
N THR A 385 -4.90 13.98 -26.08
CA THR A 385 -6.05 14.76 -25.63
C THR A 385 -5.60 15.77 -24.57
N LEU A 386 -6.09 16.99 -24.67
CA LEU A 386 -5.81 18.07 -23.72
C LEU A 386 -7.11 18.81 -23.39
N LYS A 387 -7.60 18.70 -22.16
CA LYS A 387 -8.79 19.42 -21.66
C LYS A 387 -10.01 19.33 -22.59
N GLY A 388 -10.25 18.17 -23.19
CA GLY A 388 -11.36 17.95 -24.11
C GLY A 388 -11.11 18.38 -25.57
N SER A 389 -9.93 18.89 -25.89
CA SER A 389 -9.43 19.13 -27.25
C SER A 389 -8.36 18.11 -27.61
N VAL A 390 -7.92 18.08 -28.87
CA VAL A 390 -6.92 17.13 -29.36
C VAL A 390 -5.78 17.88 -30.05
N ILE A 391 -4.57 17.46 -29.76
CA ILE A 391 -3.35 17.83 -30.48
C ILE A 391 -2.95 16.60 -31.27
N ALA A 392 -2.90 16.70 -32.59
CA ALA A 392 -2.64 15.56 -33.46
C ALA A 392 -1.65 15.88 -34.59
N ASN A 393 -0.83 14.91 -34.93
CA ASN A 393 -0.05 14.95 -36.14
C ASN A 393 -0.83 14.24 -37.26
N CYS A 394 -1.63 15.01 -38.01
CA CYS A 394 -2.50 14.49 -39.07
C CYS A 394 -1.73 14.01 -40.34
N LYS A 395 -0.39 14.04 -40.30
CA LYS A 395 0.47 13.38 -41.29
C LYS A 395 0.83 11.96 -40.92
N ILE A 396 0.72 11.61 -39.62
CA ILE A 396 0.93 10.25 -39.11
C ILE A 396 -0.40 9.51 -39.04
N THR A 397 -1.45 10.16 -38.50
CA THR A 397 -2.79 9.60 -38.34
C THR A 397 -3.80 10.30 -39.21
N THR A 398 -4.84 9.61 -39.63
CA THR A 398 -5.91 10.22 -40.41
C THR A 398 -6.87 10.98 -39.52
N CYS A 399 -6.83 12.32 -39.57
CA CYS A 399 -7.73 13.19 -38.84
C CYS A 399 -9.02 13.44 -39.64
N ARG A 400 -10.09 12.77 -39.26
CA ARG A 400 -11.40 12.91 -39.93
C ARG A 400 -12.42 13.48 -38.95
N CYS A 401 -12.99 14.62 -39.30
CA CYS A 401 -14.16 15.12 -38.58
C CYS A 401 -15.42 14.42 -39.09
N THR A 402 -16.26 13.92 -38.21
CA THR A 402 -17.53 13.29 -38.53
C THR A 402 -18.70 14.25 -38.30
N ASP A 403 -18.51 15.31 -37.53
CA ASP A 403 -19.48 16.37 -37.26
C ASP A 403 -18.76 17.72 -37.10
N PRO A 404 -18.82 18.65 -38.09
CA PRO A 404 -19.26 18.46 -39.45
C PRO A 404 -18.34 17.51 -40.25
N PRO A 405 -18.88 16.78 -41.28
CA PRO A 405 -18.07 15.81 -42.02
C PRO A 405 -16.98 16.48 -42.84
N GLY A 406 -15.73 16.03 -42.69
CA GLY A 406 -14.59 16.56 -43.42
C GLY A 406 -13.28 15.91 -43.00
N ILE A 407 -12.24 16.11 -43.79
CA ILE A 407 -10.88 15.70 -43.46
C ILE A 407 -10.13 16.93 -42.95
N ILE A 408 -9.51 16.80 -41.78
CA ILE A 408 -8.65 17.85 -41.22
C ILE A 408 -7.25 17.61 -41.77
N SER A 409 -6.83 18.51 -42.68
CA SER A 409 -5.48 18.47 -43.28
C SER A 409 -4.54 19.35 -42.50
N GLN A 410 -3.37 18.81 -42.13
CA GLN A 410 -2.27 19.58 -41.53
C GLN A 410 -1.52 20.30 -42.65
N ASN A 411 -1.34 21.61 -42.50
CA ASN A 411 -0.64 22.40 -43.52
C ASN A 411 0.83 21.97 -43.67
N TYR A 412 1.39 22.27 -44.81
CA TYR A 412 2.81 22.02 -45.08
C TYR A 412 3.66 22.88 -44.12
N GLY A 413 4.61 22.27 -43.46
CA GLY A 413 5.49 22.96 -42.47
C GLY A 413 4.95 23.02 -41.04
N GLU A 414 3.67 22.75 -40.81
CA GLU A 414 3.16 22.67 -39.42
C GLU A 414 3.63 21.39 -38.71
N ALA A 415 4.04 21.54 -37.46
CA ALA A 415 4.50 20.43 -36.66
C ALA A 415 3.35 19.48 -36.24
N VAL A 416 2.22 20.07 -35.82
CA VAL A 416 0.99 19.38 -35.39
C VAL A 416 -0.23 20.25 -35.69
N SER A 417 -1.42 19.63 -35.65
CA SER A 417 -2.71 20.32 -35.73
C SER A 417 -3.37 20.37 -34.38
N LEU A 418 -3.85 21.55 -33.98
CA LEU A 418 -4.67 21.77 -32.79
C LEU A 418 -6.14 21.70 -33.19
N ILE A 419 -6.85 20.70 -32.71
CA ILE A 419 -8.24 20.40 -33.07
C ILE A 419 -9.11 20.56 -31.81
N ASP A 420 -10.09 21.44 -31.90
CA ASP A 420 -10.98 21.78 -30.81
C ASP A 420 -12.46 21.68 -31.28
N ARG A 421 -13.37 21.96 -30.35
CA ARG A 421 -14.81 21.95 -30.59
C ARG A 421 -15.25 22.92 -31.70
N HIS A 422 -14.53 24.05 -31.91
CA HIS A 422 -14.87 25.00 -32.96
C HIS A 422 -14.58 24.44 -34.36
N SER A 423 -13.55 23.61 -34.46
CA SER A 423 -13.15 23.01 -35.74
C SER A 423 -13.85 21.66 -36.01
N CYS A 424 -14.21 20.93 -34.94
CA CYS A 424 -14.81 19.60 -35.04
C CYS A 424 -15.50 19.21 -33.73
N ASN A 425 -16.75 18.75 -33.80
CA ASN A 425 -17.46 18.23 -32.61
C ASN A 425 -17.12 16.77 -32.34
N VAL A 426 -16.97 15.97 -33.40
CA VAL A 426 -16.69 14.54 -33.30
C VAL A 426 -15.55 14.19 -34.26
N LEU A 427 -14.40 13.87 -33.67
CA LEU A 427 -13.15 13.57 -34.36
C LEU A 427 -12.91 12.05 -34.39
N SER A 428 -12.58 11.53 -35.55
CA SER A 428 -12.13 10.15 -35.77
C SER A 428 -10.64 10.14 -36.09
N LEU A 429 -9.86 9.38 -35.35
CA LEU A 429 -8.42 9.19 -35.49
C LEU A 429 -8.15 7.69 -35.58
N ASP A 430 -7.80 7.20 -36.79
CA ASP A 430 -7.49 5.77 -37.05
C ASP A 430 -8.50 4.78 -36.44
N GLY A 431 -9.81 5.13 -36.49
CA GLY A 431 -10.90 4.30 -35.96
C GLY A 431 -11.31 4.60 -34.54
N VAL A 432 -10.55 5.40 -33.79
CA VAL A 432 -10.96 5.91 -32.48
C VAL A 432 -11.80 7.16 -32.67
N THR A 433 -12.99 7.19 -32.09
CA THR A 433 -13.91 8.34 -32.18
C THR A 433 -13.91 9.11 -30.85
N LEU A 434 -13.60 10.41 -30.91
CA LEU A 434 -13.51 11.31 -29.77
C LEU A 434 -14.53 12.43 -29.92
N ARG A 435 -15.32 12.70 -28.88
CA ARG A 435 -16.20 13.87 -28.81
C ARG A 435 -15.44 15.01 -28.18
N LEU A 436 -15.27 16.11 -28.91
CA LEU A 436 -14.53 17.27 -28.42
C LEU A 436 -15.46 18.21 -27.63
N SER A 437 -14.97 18.66 -26.50
CA SER A 437 -15.67 19.59 -25.59
C SER A 437 -14.83 20.80 -25.22
N GLY A 438 -13.51 20.73 -25.45
CA GLY A 438 -12.55 21.78 -25.15
C GLY A 438 -12.33 22.73 -26.32
N GLU A 439 -11.75 23.87 -26.00
CA GLU A 439 -11.42 24.94 -26.94
C GLU A 439 -9.98 25.41 -26.68
N PHE A 440 -9.24 25.72 -27.75
CA PHE A 440 -7.95 26.38 -27.65
C PHE A 440 -8.18 27.89 -27.75
N ASP A 441 -7.85 28.61 -26.68
CA ASP A 441 -7.93 30.06 -26.68
C ASP A 441 -6.86 30.72 -27.57
N ALA A 442 -6.95 32.05 -27.76
CA ALA A 442 -6.05 32.80 -28.63
C ALA A 442 -4.58 32.81 -28.17
N THR A 443 -4.30 32.34 -26.95
CA THR A 443 -2.94 32.25 -26.41
C THR A 443 -2.18 31.02 -26.88
N TYR A 444 -2.87 30.02 -27.44
CA TYR A 444 -2.22 28.89 -28.05
C TYR A 444 -1.62 29.28 -29.42
N GLN A 445 -0.32 29.06 -29.58
CA GLN A 445 0.31 29.23 -30.88
C GLN A 445 -0.19 28.11 -31.81
N LYS A 446 -0.74 28.45 -32.95
CA LYS A 446 -1.34 27.45 -33.86
C LYS A 446 -0.35 26.88 -34.89
N ASN A 447 0.65 27.67 -35.32
CA ASN A 447 1.51 27.33 -36.42
C ASN A 447 2.98 27.43 -36.06
N ILE A 448 3.60 26.29 -35.78
CA ILE A 448 5.04 26.17 -35.54
C ILE A 448 5.67 25.29 -36.57
N SER A 449 6.74 25.78 -37.17
CA SER A 449 7.61 25.04 -38.11
C SER A 449 8.91 24.65 -37.39
N ILE A 450 9.27 23.38 -37.49
CA ILE A 450 10.50 22.88 -36.86
C ILE A 450 11.62 22.90 -37.89
N LEU A 451 12.70 23.58 -37.54
CA LEU A 451 13.88 23.73 -38.39
C LEU A 451 14.74 22.46 -38.37
N ASP A 452 15.44 22.18 -39.45
CA ASP A 452 16.36 21.03 -39.56
C ASP A 452 17.48 21.05 -38.52
N SER A 453 17.92 22.23 -38.09
CA SER A 453 18.93 22.40 -37.06
C SER A 453 18.46 21.97 -35.65
N GLN A 454 17.15 21.88 -35.47
CA GLN A 454 16.55 21.42 -34.21
C GLN A 454 16.40 19.88 -34.12
N VAL A 455 16.63 19.18 -35.22
CA VAL A 455 16.39 17.72 -35.27
C VAL A 455 17.71 16.97 -35.23
N ILE A 456 17.88 16.18 -34.16
CA ILE A 456 18.97 15.25 -33.98
C ILE A 456 18.50 13.88 -34.50
N VAL A 457 19.18 13.36 -35.50
CA VAL A 457 18.94 11.99 -36.00
C VAL A 457 19.82 11.05 -35.23
N THR A 458 19.22 10.19 -34.45
CA THR A 458 19.92 9.09 -33.77
C THR A 458 19.93 7.86 -34.68
N GLY A 459 20.89 6.95 -34.52
CA GLY A 459 20.91 5.68 -35.24
C GLY A 459 19.65 4.86 -34.94
N ASN A 460 19.46 3.80 -35.74
CA ASN A 460 18.34 2.88 -35.53
C ASN A 460 18.30 2.41 -34.09
N LEU A 461 17.10 2.38 -33.52
CA LEU A 461 16.88 1.76 -32.21
C LEU A 461 17.08 0.25 -32.37
N ASP A 462 18.30 -0.22 -32.08
CA ASP A 462 18.58 -1.65 -32.11
C ASP A 462 18.18 -2.26 -30.74
N ILE A 463 16.96 -2.78 -30.70
CA ILE A 463 16.42 -3.52 -29.54
C ILE A 463 16.58 -5.03 -29.70
N SER A 464 17.35 -5.49 -30.71
CA SER A 464 17.51 -6.92 -30.99
C SER A 464 18.11 -7.67 -29.81
N THR A 465 19.08 -7.05 -29.13
CA THR A 465 19.70 -7.61 -27.92
C THR A 465 18.71 -7.73 -26.76
N GLU A 466 17.94 -6.67 -26.51
CA GLU A 466 16.91 -6.65 -25.45
C GLU A 466 15.79 -7.64 -25.75
N LEU A 467 15.32 -7.69 -27.01
CA LEU A 467 14.32 -8.68 -27.46
C LEU A 467 14.88 -10.10 -27.33
N GLY A 468 16.15 -10.30 -27.69
CA GLY A 468 16.84 -11.58 -27.48
C GLY A 468 16.89 -11.97 -26.01
N ASN A 469 17.23 -11.03 -25.13
CA ASN A 469 17.26 -11.24 -23.68
C ASN A 469 15.88 -11.55 -23.11
N VAL A 470 14.83 -10.84 -23.55
CA VAL A 470 13.45 -11.09 -23.15
C VAL A 470 12.99 -12.47 -23.64
N ASN A 471 13.27 -12.82 -24.90
CA ASN A 471 12.93 -14.12 -25.45
C ASN A 471 13.63 -15.26 -24.68
N ASN A 472 14.91 -15.11 -24.39
CA ASN A 472 15.68 -16.05 -23.58
C ASN A 472 15.13 -16.16 -22.15
N SER A 473 14.71 -15.04 -21.54
CA SER A 473 14.10 -15.03 -20.22
C SER A 473 12.73 -15.72 -20.21
N ILE A 474 11.93 -15.52 -21.25
CA ILE A 474 10.64 -16.21 -21.44
C ILE A 474 10.87 -17.71 -21.64
N SER A 475 11.82 -18.10 -22.49
CA SER A 475 12.18 -19.51 -22.70
C SER A 475 12.63 -20.18 -21.41
N ASN A 476 13.54 -19.55 -20.67
CA ASN A 476 14.00 -20.04 -19.38
C ASN A 476 12.87 -20.13 -18.33
N ALA A 477 11.91 -19.20 -18.35
CA ALA A 477 10.75 -19.25 -17.48
C ALA A 477 9.80 -20.39 -17.86
N LEU A 478 9.58 -20.61 -19.18
CA LEU A 478 8.78 -21.72 -19.67
C LEU A 478 9.42 -23.08 -19.34
N ASP A 479 10.75 -23.21 -19.48
CA ASP A 479 11.49 -24.40 -19.11
C ASP A 479 11.38 -24.70 -17.61
N LYS A 480 11.51 -23.67 -16.76
CA LYS A 480 11.31 -23.79 -15.31
C LYS A 480 9.87 -24.15 -14.95
N LEU A 481 8.89 -23.61 -15.67
CA LEU A 481 7.47 -23.99 -15.50
C LEU A 481 7.23 -25.44 -15.91
N ALA A 482 7.80 -25.88 -17.04
CA ALA A 482 7.70 -27.25 -17.50
C ALA A 482 8.38 -28.20 -16.50
N GLU A 483 9.56 -27.87 -15.98
CA GLU A 483 10.25 -28.62 -14.94
C GLU A 483 9.43 -28.68 -13.64
N SER A 484 8.85 -27.53 -13.23
CA SER A 484 7.98 -27.45 -12.06
C SER A 484 6.72 -28.29 -12.22
N ASN A 485 6.06 -28.23 -13.39
CA ASN A 485 4.90 -29.06 -13.69
C ASN A 485 5.27 -30.55 -13.68
N SER A 486 6.42 -30.94 -14.28
CA SER A 486 6.88 -32.32 -14.24
C SER A 486 7.19 -32.81 -12.81
N LYS A 487 7.70 -31.92 -11.95
CA LYS A 487 7.89 -32.23 -10.52
C LYS A 487 6.57 -32.34 -9.78
N LEU A 488 5.60 -31.46 -10.09
CA LEU A 488 4.24 -31.48 -9.54
C LEU A 488 3.49 -32.75 -9.98
N ASP A 489 3.61 -33.14 -11.24
CA ASP A 489 3.03 -34.42 -11.72
C ASP A 489 3.63 -35.64 -11.02
N LYS A 490 4.95 -35.65 -10.79
CA LYS A 490 5.60 -36.68 -10.00
C LYS A 490 5.15 -36.69 -8.54
N VAL A 491 4.86 -35.54 -7.96
CA VAL A 491 4.30 -35.41 -6.60
C VAL A 491 2.82 -35.83 -6.58
N ASN A 492 2.04 -35.40 -7.57
CA ASN A 492 0.63 -35.79 -7.71
C ASN A 492 0.46 -37.31 -7.95
N VAL A 493 1.31 -37.89 -8.77
CA VAL A 493 1.31 -39.37 -8.96
C VAL A 493 1.66 -40.11 -7.66
N LYS A 494 2.54 -39.53 -6.82
CA LYS A 494 2.83 -40.07 -5.48
C LYS A 494 1.70 -39.83 -4.47
N LEU A 495 0.97 -38.73 -4.56
CA LEU A 495 -0.14 -38.39 -3.68
C LEU A 495 -1.47 -39.08 -4.10
N THR A 496 -1.67 -39.31 -5.39
CA THR A 496 -2.88 -39.97 -5.91
C THR A 496 -2.81 -41.49 -5.87
N SER A 497 -1.64 -42.08 -5.64
CA SER A 497 -1.55 -43.48 -5.30
C SER A 497 -2.01 -43.68 -3.85
N THR A 498 -3.32 -43.77 -3.67
CA THR A 498 -3.96 -44.14 -2.39
C THR A 498 -3.34 -45.42 -1.79
N SER A 499 -2.81 -46.32 -2.63
CA SER A 499 -2.05 -47.48 -2.21
C SER A 499 -0.74 -47.12 -1.50
N ALA A 500 0.03 -46.11 -1.94
CA ALA A 500 1.27 -45.73 -1.29
C ALA A 500 1.01 -45.07 0.08
N LEU A 501 -0.03 -44.25 0.20
CA LEU A 501 -0.42 -43.64 1.46
C LEU A 501 -0.96 -44.66 2.45
N ILE A 502 -1.76 -45.62 1.99
CA ILE A 502 -2.23 -46.78 2.79
C ILE A 502 -1.04 -47.63 3.22
N THR A 503 -0.06 -47.88 2.34
CA THR A 503 1.13 -48.66 2.66
C THR A 503 1.98 -47.97 3.72
N TYR A 504 2.16 -46.63 3.64
CA TYR A 504 2.85 -45.86 4.67
C TYR A 504 2.13 -45.89 6.01
N ILE A 505 0.80 -45.73 6.03
CA ILE A 505 0.00 -45.79 7.26
C ILE A 505 0.08 -47.20 7.87
N VAL A 506 -0.02 -48.24 7.05
CA VAL A 506 0.09 -49.62 7.53
C VAL A 506 1.48 -49.92 8.08
N LEU A 507 2.56 -49.47 7.40
CA LEU A 507 3.93 -49.61 7.90
C LEU A 507 4.18 -48.88 9.22
N THR A 508 3.64 -47.65 9.38
CA THR A 508 3.76 -46.91 10.65
C THR A 508 2.98 -47.57 11.78
N ILE A 509 1.80 -48.11 11.52
CA ILE A 509 1.02 -48.86 12.52
C ILE A 509 1.75 -50.15 12.92
N ILE A 510 2.29 -50.88 11.96
CA ILE A 510 3.07 -52.09 12.21
C ILE A 510 4.30 -51.78 13.07
N SER A 511 5.05 -50.72 12.74
CA SER A 511 6.24 -50.32 13.50
C SER A 511 5.90 -49.91 14.94
N LEU A 512 4.77 -49.20 15.16
CA LEU A 512 4.26 -48.86 16.48
C LEU A 512 3.88 -50.09 17.31
N VAL A 513 3.22 -51.06 16.69
CA VAL A 513 2.85 -52.33 17.34
C VAL A 513 4.10 -53.11 17.73
N PHE A 514 5.08 -53.24 16.84
CA PHE A 514 6.36 -53.91 17.18
C PHE A 514 7.13 -53.18 18.26
N GLY A 515 7.14 -51.86 18.25
CA GLY A 515 7.74 -51.03 19.29
C GLY A 515 7.08 -51.24 20.66
N ALA A 516 5.76 -51.30 20.70
CA ALA A 516 5.01 -51.58 21.93
C ALA A 516 5.27 -53.01 22.44
N LEU A 517 5.29 -54.00 21.53
CA LEU A 517 5.56 -55.39 21.89
C LEU A 517 6.98 -55.57 22.44
N SER A 518 7.98 -54.89 21.84
CA SER A 518 9.37 -54.94 22.32
C SER A 518 9.52 -54.30 23.70
N LEU A 519 8.80 -53.21 23.98
CA LEU A 519 8.75 -52.57 25.29
C LEU A 519 8.11 -53.49 26.36
N VAL A 520 7.01 -54.14 26.03
CA VAL A 520 6.35 -55.12 26.93
C VAL A 520 7.28 -56.27 27.21
N LEU A 521 7.96 -56.81 26.19
CA LEU A 521 8.91 -57.90 26.33
C LEU A 521 10.12 -57.50 27.20
N ALA A 522 10.66 -56.30 26.99
CA ALA A 522 11.75 -55.75 27.80
C ALA A 522 11.33 -55.57 29.27
N CYS A 523 10.12 -55.03 29.53
CA CYS A 523 9.56 -54.93 30.87
C CYS A 523 9.34 -56.30 31.51
N TYR A 524 8.86 -57.29 30.75
CA TYR A 524 8.69 -58.67 31.22
C TYR A 524 10.03 -59.31 31.59
N LEU A 525 11.04 -59.17 30.73
CA LEU A 525 12.40 -59.68 30.99
C LEU A 525 13.04 -58.99 32.23
N MET A 526 12.89 -57.69 32.39
CA MET A 526 13.35 -56.98 33.59
C MET A 526 12.61 -57.46 34.84
N TYR A 527 11.31 -57.67 34.75
CA TYR A 527 10.54 -58.24 35.88
C TYR A 527 11.01 -59.62 36.23
N LYS A 528 11.24 -60.50 35.26
CA LYS A 528 11.74 -61.87 35.45
C LYS A 528 13.16 -61.86 36.04
N GLN A 529 14.06 -60.98 35.58
CA GLN A 529 15.39 -60.81 36.19
C GLN A 529 15.33 -60.33 37.63
N LYS A 530 14.44 -59.37 37.95
CA LYS A 530 14.24 -58.94 39.35
C LYS A 530 13.67 -60.06 40.24
N ALA A 531 12.79 -60.88 39.70
CA ALA A 531 12.26 -62.06 40.39
C ALA A 531 13.35 -63.11 40.65
N GLN A 532 14.22 -63.38 39.66
CA GLN A 532 15.37 -64.28 39.82
C GLN A 532 16.41 -63.73 40.80
N GLN A 533 16.69 -62.44 40.78
CA GLN A 533 17.57 -61.81 41.78
C GLN A 533 17.02 -61.94 43.22
N LYS A 534 15.70 -61.79 43.40
CA LYS A 534 15.06 -61.99 44.72
C LYS A 534 15.16 -63.42 45.18
N THR A 535 14.98 -64.43 44.28
CA THR A 535 15.15 -65.83 44.62
C THR A 535 16.59 -66.21 44.94
N LEU A 536 17.57 -65.64 44.19
CA LEU A 536 19.00 -65.82 44.49
C LEU A 536 19.41 -65.17 45.83
N LEU A 537 18.91 -63.99 46.13
CA LEU A 537 19.14 -63.32 47.42
C LEU A 537 18.50 -64.08 48.58
N TRP A 538 17.30 -64.69 48.38
CA TRP A 538 16.63 -65.52 49.38
C TRP A 538 17.38 -66.84 49.61
N LEU A 539 17.87 -67.50 48.54
CA LEU A 539 18.73 -68.68 48.63
C LEU A 539 20.07 -68.35 49.30
N GLY A 540 20.70 -67.23 48.98
CA GLY A 540 21.95 -66.78 49.58
C GLY A 540 21.81 -66.52 51.09
N ASN A 541 20.70 -65.92 51.52
CA ASN A 541 20.42 -65.69 52.93
C ASN A 541 20.15 -67.00 53.71
N ASN A 542 19.41 -67.90 53.11
CA ASN A 542 19.17 -69.22 53.76
C ASN A 542 20.44 -70.06 53.87
N THR A 543 21.38 -70.03 52.92
CA THR A 543 22.66 -70.75 53.00
C THR A 543 23.57 -70.06 54.03
N LEU A 544 23.54 -68.75 54.22
CA LEU A 544 24.28 -68.03 55.24
C LEU A 544 23.74 -68.35 56.67
N ASP A 545 22.42 -68.47 56.81
CA ASP A 545 21.80 -68.87 58.11
C ASP A 545 22.09 -70.35 58.45
N GLN A 546 22.12 -71.22 57.47
CA GLN A 546 22.57 -72.67 57.68
C GLN A 546 24.05 -72.73 58.07
N MET A 547 24.94 -71.94 57.44
CA MET A 547 26.38 -71.86 57.84
C MET A 547 26.57 -71.29 59.23
N ARG A 548 25.75 -70.31 59.63
CA ARG A 548 25.80 -69.78 61.03
C ARG A 548 25.30 -70.75 62.07
N ALA A 549 24.36 -71.64 61.72
CA ALA A 549 23.87 -72.67 62.64
C ALA A 549 24.90 -73.80 62.84
N THR A 550 25.72 -74.14 61.82
CA THR A 550 26.76 -75.21 61.89
C THR A 550 28.05 -74.75 62.55
N THR A 551 28.27 -73.46 62.76
CA THR A 551 29.44 -72.85 63.50
C THR A 551 29.15 -72.67 65.00
N ARG A 552 27.96 -72.98 65.54
CA ARG A 552 27.56 -72.89 66.92
C ARG A 552 27.39 -74.20 67.65
N THR A 553 27.70 -75.37 67.00
CA THR A 553 27.90 -76.66 67.61
C THR A 553 29.40 -76.96 67.58
#